data_e877c291d4e13bbf843603ccea7a9ab3
#
_entry.id   e877c291d4e13bbf843603ccea7a9ab3
#
_cell.length_a   1.000
_cell.length_b   1.000
_cell.length_c   1.000
_cell.angle_alpha   90.00
_cell.angle_beta   90.00
_cell.angle_gamma   90.00
#
_symmetry.space_group_name_H-M   'P 1'
#
loop_
_entity.id
_entity.type
_entity.pdbx_description
1 polymer ?
#
loop_
_entity_poly.entity_id
_entity_poly.type
_entity_poly.pdbx_seq_one_letter_code
_entity_poly.pdbx_strand_id
1 'polypeptide(L)'
;MLDHVSPSGDRGGMVLGQGAQGEPLMISALRPAPTRIVLVGGLYLALQVALRAMAIGAWVVVATGRPAKWQALAKAAGTGPDGRPVPLVQIRRLSPVELPRPTEDGPLLVVHDGGPTPQELFPPRTPWQTTIYVLPYLHPQAGATANAADLVLMQRLPAGQAQLAARIWRLPPPMINQLTSLQDDQVVALGTNLWRPVRLVTTQREQQILGPVRRGD
;
A
#
# COMPACT_ATOMS: atom_id res chain seq x y z
N MET A 1 12.19 28.15 20.50
CA MET A 1 10.93 28.64 19.89
C MET A 1 10.37 27.57 18.95
N LEU A 2 9.98 26.40 19.52
CA LEU A 2 9.35 25.28 18.81
C LEU A 2 8.11 24.76 19.54
N ASP A 3 7.56 25.58 20.47
CA ASP A 3 6.51 25.14 21.38
C ASP A 3 5.08 25.22 20.80
N HIS A 4 4.93 25.45 19.50
CA HIS A 4 3.62 25.59 18.86
C HIS A 4 3.39 24.64 17.67
N VAL A 5 4.19 23.61 17.54
CA VAL A 5 3.83 22.48 16.68
C VAL A 5 3.17 21.43 17.56
N SER A 6 1.94 21.66 17.92
CA SER A 6 1.05 20.55 18.32
C SER A 6 0.91 19.68 17.08
N PRO A 7 1.33 18.41 17.11
CA PRO A 7 0.90 17.48 16.09
C PRO A 7 -0.62 17.45 16.17
N SER A 8 -1.29 17.92 15.12
CA SER A 8 -2.73 17.73 14.99
C SER A 8 -2.98 16.25 15.23
N GLY A 9 -3.88 15.90 16.14
CA GLY A 9 -4.19 14.53 16.54
C GLY A 9 -4.81 13.66 15.44
N ASP A 10 -4.87 14.14 14.22
CA ASP A 10 -5.00 13.37 13.03
C ASP A 10 -3.59 12.79 12.77
N ARG A 11 -3.34 11.55 13.18
CA ARG A 11 -2.18 10.76 12.71
C ARG A 11 -2.36 10.60 11.22
N GLY A 12 -2.20 11.74 10.55
CA GLY A 12 -2.54 12.01 9.19
C GLY A 12 -1.75 11.10 8.30
N GLY A 13 -2.33 10.73 7.26
CA GLY A 13 -1.89 9.86 6.23
C GLY A 13 -0.40 9.86 5.92
N MET A 14 0.02 8.81 5.28
CA MET A 14 1.38 8.69 4.75
C MET A 14 1.47 9.43 3.43
N VAL A 15 2.46 10.29 3.26
CA VAL A 15 2.75 10.90 1.97
C VAL A 15 3.19 9.79 1.00
N LEU A 16 2.48 9.63 -0.11
CA LEU A 16 2.82 8.68 -1.15
C LEU A 16 3.78 9.28 -2.18
N GLY A 17 3.54 10.50 -2.57
CA GLY A 17 4.26 11.19 -3.61
C GLY A 17 3.74 12.60 -3.83
N GLN A 18 3.99 13.11 -5.03
CA GLN A 18 3.59 14.47 -5.44
C GLN A 18 2.74 14.42 -6.70
N GLY A 19 1.71 15.25 -6.73
CA GLY A 19 0.95 15.53 -7.95
C GLY A 19 1.70 16.41 -8.93
N ALA A 20 1.03 16.77 -10.02
CA ALA A 20 1.66 17.51 -11.13
C ALA A 20 2.16 18.91 -10.74
N GLN A 21 1.57 19.53 -9.73
CA GLN A 21 1.94 20.87 -9.25
C GLN A 21 2.86 20.81 -8.00
N GLY A 22 3.38 19.63 -7.67
CA GLY A 22 4.23 19.42 -6.50
C GLY A 22 3.46 19.25 -5.19
N GLU A 23 2.14 19.29 -5.21
CA GLU A 23 1.30 19.06 -4.03
C GLU A 23 1.45 17.61 -3.52
N PRO A 24 1.59 17.40 -2.20
CA PRO A 24 1.71 16.06 -1.66
C PRO A 24 0.40 15.29 -1.81
N LEU A 25 0.49 14.03 -2.23
CA LEU A 25 -0.61 13.08 -2.07
C LEU A 25 -0.40 12.28 -0.79
N MET A 26 -1.34 12.43 0.12
CA MET A 26 -1.38 11.67 1.37
C MET A 26 -2.40 10.53 1.27
N ILE A 27 -2.00 9.34 1.73
CA ILE A 27 -2.91 8.22 1.91
C ILE A 27 -3.43 8.28 3.34
N SER A 28 -4.73 8.49 3.51
CA SER A 28 -5.39 8.37 4.80
C SER A 28 -5.58 6.89 5.15
N ALA A 29 -4.54 6.29 5.68
CA ALA A 29 -4.52 4.92 6.19
C ALA A 29 -4.36 4.95 7.71
N LEU A 30 -4.58 3.82 8.38
CA LEU A 30 -4.36 3.69 9.82
C LEU A 30 -5.20 4.68 10.65
N ARG A 31 -6.47 4.81 10.30
CA ARG A 31 -7.45 5.75 10.86
C ARG A 31 -8.55 5.02 11.65
N PRO A 32 -9.41 5.74 12.43
CA PRO A 32 -10.52 5.14 13.18
C PRO A 32 -11.58 4.43 12.33
N ALA A 33 -11.33 4.25 11.04
CA ALA A 33 -12.18 3.51 10.13
C ALA A 33 -11.37 2.45 9.39
N PRO A 34 -11.92 1.26 9.17
CA PRO A 34 -11.25 0.25 8.37
C PRO A 34 -11.02 0.77 6.95
N THR A 35 -9.83 0.51 6.42
CA THR A 35 -9.45 0.98 5.08
C THR A 35 -8.99 -0.18 4.23
N ARG A 36 -9.45 -0.24 2.99
CA ARG A 36 -9.03 -1.23 1.99
C ARG A 36 -8.32 -0.53 0.83
N ILE A 37 -7.11 -0.96 0.55
CA ILE A 37 -6.31 -0.45 -0.56
C ILE A 37 -6.02 -1.61 -1.52
N VAL A 38 -6.15 -1.37 -2.80
CA VAL A 38 -5.70 -2.30 -3.84
C VAL A 38 -4.52 -1.67 -4.57
N LEU A 39 -3.41 -2.40 -4.65
CA LEU A 39 -2.23 -2.04 -5.43
C LEU A 39 -2.18 -2.91 -6.66
N VAL A 40 -2.19 -2.31 -7.85
CA VAL A 40 -2.04 -3.02 -9.12
C VAL A 40 -0.68 -2.70 -9.71
N GLY A 41 0.20 -3.68 -9.73
CA GLY A 41 1.59 -3.52 -10.21
C GLY A 41 2.61 -4.29 -9.40
N GLY A 42 3.86 -3.82 -9.41
CA GLY A 42 4.97 -4.46 -8.71
C GLY A 42 4.92 -4.29 -7.19
N LEU A 43 5.75 -5.08 -6.53
CA LEU A 43 5.82 -5.15 -5.07
C LEU A 43 6.42 -3.90 -4.42
N TYR A 44 7.24 -3.12 -5.16
CA TYR A 44 7.95 -1.97 -4.62
C TYR A 44 7.04 -1.00 -3.87
N LEU A 45 5.88 -0.66 -4.46
CA LEU A 45 4.91 0.26 -3.86
C LEU A 45 4.35 -0.29 -2.53
N ALA A 46 4.06 -1.58 -2.47
CA ALA A 46 3.58 -2.22 -1.25
C ALA A 46 4.65 -2.20 -0.14
N LEU A 47 5.91 -2.48 -0.49
CA LEU A 47 7.05 -2.39 0.42
C LEU A 47 7.24 -0.97 0.95
N GLN A 48 7.12 0.05 0.08
CA GLN A 48 7.25 1.46 0.47
C GLN A 48 6.14 1.88 1.44
N VAL A 49 4.90 1.53 1.14
CA VAL A 49 3.76 1.83 2.03
C VAL A 49 3.93 1.13 3.39
N ALA A 50 4.34 -0.14 3.38
CA ALA A 50 4.57 -0.90 4.61
C ALA A 50 5.73 -0.33 5.44
N LEU A 51 6.83 0.09 4.79
CA LEU A 51 7.97 0.73 5.46
C LEU A 51 7.55 2.05 6.14
N ARG A 52 6.75 2.86 5.45
CA ARG A 52 6.21 4.12 6.01
C ARG A 52 5.22 3.88 7.14
N ALA A 53 4.38 2.86 7.03
CA ALA A 53 3.47 2.47 8.11
C ALA A 53 4.25 2.08 9.38
N MET A 54 5.33 1.32 9.25
CA MET A 54 6.21 1.01 10.38
C MET A 54 6.83 2.27 11.00
N ALA A 55 7.27 3.22 10.15
CA ALA A 55 7.92 4.44 10.62
C ALA A 55 6.99 5.32 11.48
N ILE A 56 5.69 5.19 11.31
CA ILE A 56 4.67 5.87 12.14
C ILE A 56 4.10 4.97 13.25
N GLY A 57 4.75 3.83 13.54
CA GLY A 57 4.43 2.96 14.66
C GLY A 57 3.36 1.89 14.39
N ALA A 58 3.00 1.65 13.14
CA ALA A 58 2.05 0.60 12.81
C ALA A 58 2.68 -0.80 12.89
N TRP A 59 1.90 -1.76 13.33
CA TRP A 59 2.20 -3.17 13.15
C TRP A 59 1.91 -3.58 11.72
N VAL A 60 2.81 -4.36 11.13
CA VAL A 60 2.68 -4.82 9.73
C VAL A 60 2.63 -6.33 9.71
N VAL A 61 1.53 -6.88 9.23
CA VAL A 61 1.37 -8.32 9.00
C VAL A 61 1.29 -8.55 7.49
N VAL A 62 2.22 -9.35 6.98
CA VAL A 62 2.30 -9.68 5.55
C VAL A 62 1.99 -11.15 5.36
N ALA A 63 0.88 -11.46 4.70
CA ALA A 63 0.58 -12.79 4.19
C ALA A 63 1.02 -12.89 2.73
N THR A 64 2.00 -13.76 2.46
CA THR A 64 2.65 -13.81 1.15
C THR A 64 3.05 -15.23 0.74
N GLY A 65 2.99 -15.50 -0.56
CA GLY A 65 3.59 -16.69 -1.18
C GLY A 65 5.09 -16.53 -1.47
N ARG A 66 5.67 -15.32 -1.30
CA ARG A 66 7.06 -15.00 -1.62
C ARG A 66 7.79 -14.27 -0.49
N PRO A 67 7.96 -14.92 0.68
CA PRO A 67 8.45 -14.29 1.90
C PRO A 67 9.85 -13.67 1.75
N ALA A 68 10.69 -14.22 0.88
CA ALA A 68 12.03 -13.69 0.62
C ALA A 68 12.02 -12.23 0.12
N LYS A 69 10.99 -11.83 -0.62
CA LYS A 69 10.84 -10.47 -1.15
C LYS A 69 10.54 -9.43 -0.05
N TRP A 70 10.06 -9.87 1.10
CA TRP A 70 9.71 -9.02 2.24
C TRP A 70 10.79 -8.92 3.32
N GLN A 71 11.90 -9.66 3.17
CA GLN A 71 12.98 -9.69 4.15
C GLN A 71 13.66 -8.34 4.38
N ALA A 72 13.73 -7.48 3.36
CA ALA A 72 14.26 -6.12 3.50
C ALA A 72 13.44 -5.31 4.52
N LEU A 73 12.11 -5.47 4.53
CA LEU A 73 11.22 -4.82 5.48
C LEU A 73 11.44 -5.35 6.91
N ALA A 74 11.55 -6.67 7.07
CA ALA A 74 11.82 -7.28 8.38
C ALA A 74 13.18 -6.82 8.95
N LYS A 75 14.21 -6.72 8.10
CA LYS A 75 15.52 -6.19 8.52
C LYS A 75 15.45 -4.71 8.89
N ALA A 76 14.62 -3.92 8.21
CA ALA A 76 14.44 -2.50 8.48
C ALA A 76 13.75 -2.23 9.82
N ALA A 77 12.92 -3.16 10.32
CA ALA A 77 12.31 -3.09 11.65
C ALA A 77 13.36 -3.10 12.78
N GLY A 78 14.56 -3.65 12.50
CA GLY A 78 15.68 -3.67 13.44
C GLY A 78 15.57 -4.72 14.54
N THR A 79 16.44 -4.57 15.53
CA THR A 79 16.46 -5.40 16.73
C THR A 79 16.25 -4.54 17.97
N GLY A 80 15.53 -5.07 18.94
CA GLY A 80 15.33 -4.43 20.22
C GLY A 80 16.61 -4.42 21.07
N PRO A 81 16.58 -3.77 22.24
CA PRO A 81 17.71 -3.73 23.18
C PRO A 81 18.17 -5.12 23.65
N ASP A 82 17.29 -6.09 23.60
CA ASP A 82 17.53 -7.51 23.95
C ASP A 82 18.14 -8.32 22.78
N GLY A 83 18.47 -7.68 21.66
CA GLY A 83 19.00 -8.31 20.46
C GLY A 83 17.96 -9.11 19.65
N ARG A 84 16.70 -9.12 20.06
CA ARG A 84 15.62 -9.79 19.33
C ARG A 84 15.03 -8.88 18.26
N PRO A 85 14.53 -9.45 17.14
CA PRO A 85 13.81 -8.67 16.14
C PRO A 85 12.64 -7.92 16.78
N VAL A 86 12.49 -6.63 16.44
CA VAL A 86 11.33 -5.85 16.87
C VAL A 86 10.08 -6.45 16.20
N PRO A 87 9.00 -6.75 16.93
CA PRO A 87 7.84 -7.46 16.40
C PRO A 87 6.92 -6.59 15.52
N LEU A 88 7.42 -5.45 15.02
CA LEU A 88 6.64 -4.56 14.15
C LEU A 88 6.26 -5.19 12.81
N VAL A 89 7.02 -6.19 12.34
CA VAL A 89 6.75 -6.87 11.07
C VAL A 89 6.64 -8.37 11.29
N GLN A 90 5.54 -8.94 10.84
CA GLN A 90 5.31 -10.38 10.81
C GLN A 90 5.07 -10.83 9.37
N ILE A 91 5.98 -11.66 8.85
CA ILE A 91 5.84 -12.28 7.53
C ILE A 91 5.27 -13.68 7.73
N ARG A 92 4.14 -13.96 7.09
CA ARG A 92 3.40 -15.20 7.24
C ARG A 92 3.10 -15.83 5.88
N ARG A 93 2.85 -17.14 5.88
CA ARG A 93 2.32 -17.82 4.68
C ARG A 93 0.87 -17.39 4.43
N LEU A 94 0.40 -17.61 3.21
CA LEU A 94 -1.00 -17.40 2.81
C LEU A 94 -1.90 -18.43 3.51
N SER A 95 -2.29 -18.10 4.72
CA SER A 95 -3.24 -18.90 5.51
C SER A 95 -4.01 -17.95 6.43
N PRO A 96 -5.22 -18.30 6.87
CA PRO A 96 -5.93 -17.55 7.90
C PRO A 96 -5.04 -17.39 9.12
N VAL A 97 -4.91 -16.20 9.64
CA VAL A 97 -4.08 -15.87 10.81
C VAL A 97 -4.90 -15.08 11.79
N GLU A 98 -4.66 -15.34 13.05
CA GLU A 98 -5.12 -14.45 14.09
C GLU A 98 -4.29 -13.17 14.05
N LEU A 99 -4.98 -12.03 13.89
CA LEU A 99 -4.36 -10.72 13.80
C LEU A 99 -4.32 -10.07 15.20
N PRO A 100 -3.27 -9.29 15.51
CA PRO A 100 -3.28 -8.47 16.70
C PRO A 100 -4.45 -7.48 16.63
N ARG A 101 -5.05 -7.16 17.76
CA ARG A 101 -6.15 -6.20 17.82
C ARG A 101 -5.61 -4.79 17.59
N PRO A 102 -6.01 -4.10 16.52
CA PRO A 102 -5.53 -2.75 16.23
C PRO A 102 -6.14 -1.74 17.20
N THR A 103 -5.35 -0.73 17.54
CA THR A 103 -5.73 0.40 18.39
C THR A 103 -5.18 1.68 17.79
N GLU A 104 -5.54 2.83 18.35
CA GLU A 104 -4.96 4.11 17.97
C GLU A 104 -3.44 4.15 18.16
N ASP A 105 -2.95 3.61 19.28
CA ASP A 105 -1.52 3.59 19.61
C ASP A 105 -0.74 2.51 18.88
N GLY A 106 -1.43 1.49 18.40
CA GLY A 106 -0.88 0.37 17.64
C GLY A 106 -1.77 0.04 16.44
N PRO A 107 -1.83 0.93 15.43
CA PRO A 107 -2.60 0.64 14.23
C PRO A 107 -2.00 -0.52 13.45
N LEU A 108 -2.81 -1.21 12.66
CA LEU A 108 -2.44 -2.43 11.97
C LEU A 108 -2.50 -2.24 10.46
N LEU A 109 -1.39 -2.51 9.79
CA LEU A 109 -1.34 -2.71 8.36
C LEU A 109 -1.28 -4.20 8.04
N VAL A 110 -2.27 -4.69 7.32
CA VAL A 110 -2.31 -6.06 6.80
C VAL A 110 -2.04 -6.02 5.31
N VAL A 111 -1.03 -6.75 4.86
CA VAL A 111 -0.69 -6.86 3.44
C VAL A 111 -0.98 -8.27 2.96
N HIS A 112 -1.79 -8.37 1.93
CA HIS A 112 -2.14 -9.59 1.24
C HIS A 112 -1.42 -9.66 -0.10
N ASP A 113 -0.33 -10.42 -0.15
CA ASP A 113 0.49 -10.64 -1.35
C ASP A 113 0.30 -12.09 -1.85
N GLY A 114 -0.94 -12.37 -2.25
CA GLY A 114 -1.43 -13.70 -2.63
C GLY A 114 -1.59 -13.93 -4.13
N GLY A 115 -1.10 -13.01 -4.95
CA GLY A 115 -1.26 -13.09 -6.41
C GLY A 115 -2.51 -12.36 -6.93
N PRO A 116 -2.91 -12.61 -8.18
CA PRO A 116 -3.92 -11.80 -8.88
C PRO A 116 -5.36 -12.08 -8.45
N THR A 117 -5.60 -13.17 -7.72
CA THR A 117 -6.93 -13.56 -7.22
C THR A 117 -6.91 -13.61 -5.71
N PRO A 118 -7.04 -12.45 -5.02
CA PRO A 118 -6.94 -12.41 -3.58
C PRO A 118 -8.07 -13.22 -2.93
N GLN A 119 -7.69 -14.07 -2.00
CA GLN A 119 -8.62 -14.73 -1.09
C GLN A 119 -8.76 -13.88 0.16
N GLU A 120 -9.94 -13.80 0.72
CA GLU A 120 -10.14 -13.10 1.98
C GLU A 120 -9.69 -14.00 3.14
N LEU A 121 -8.41 -13.91 3.48
CA LEU A 121 -7.77 -14.72 4.52
C LEU A 121 -7.87 -14.08 5.91
N PHE A 122 -8.41 -12.88 6.00
CA PHE A 122 -8.35 -12.08 7.22
C PHE A 122 -9.72 -11.89 7.83
N PRO A 123 -9.79 -11.71 9.17
CA PRO A 123 -11.03 -11.41 9.86
C PRO A 123 -11.65 -10.09 9.37
N PRO A 124 -12.91 -9.84 9.72
CA PRO A 124 -13.62 -8.63 9.33
C PRO A 124 -12.82 -7.36 9.61
N ARG A 125 -13.02 -6.37 8.77
CA ARG A 125 -12.39 -5.04 8.85
C ARG A 125 -12.72 -4.38 10.19
N THR A 126 -11.70 -3.92 10.90
CA THR A 126 -11.83 -3.25 12.20
C THR A 126 -11.29 -1.82 12.13
N PRO A 127 -11.74 -0.89 13.00
CA PRO A 127 -11.08 0.41 13.16
C PRO A 127 -9.58 0.28 13.35
N TRP A 128 -8.82 1.24 12.88
CA TRP A 128 -7.35 1.28 12.94
C TRP A 128 -6.65 0.17 12.14
N GLN A 129 -7.40 -0.56 11.29
CA GLN A 129 -6.85 -1.56 10.38
C GLN A 129 -6.91 -1.05 8.94
N THR A 130 -5.77 -1.10 8.27
CA THR A 130 -5.68 -0.95 6.80
C THR A 130 -5.29 -2.29 6.19
N THR A 131 -6.04 -2.73 5.20
CA THR A 131 -5.74 -3.96 4.44
C THR A 131 -5.33 -3.58 3.02
N ILE A 132 -4.15 -4.05 2.60
CA ILE A 132 -3.62 -3.86 1.25
C ILE A 132 -3.67 -5.20 0.51
N TYR A 133 -4.25 -5.20 -0.68
CA TYR A 133 -4.17 -6.32 -1.63
C TYR A 133 -3.18 -5.97 -2.73
N VAL A 134 -2.13 -6.75 -2.86
CA VAL A 134 -1.11 -6.60 -3.91
C VAL A 134 -1.47 -7.50 -5.08
N LEU A 135 -1.85 -6.89 -6.19
CA LEU A 135 -2.20 -7.58 -7.43
C LEU A 135 -1.09 -7.34 -8.45
N PRO A 136 -0.30 -8.34 -8.83
CA PRO A 136 0.75 -8.17 -9.85
C PRO A 136 0.16 -7.77 -11.21
N TYR A 137 -1.08 -8.14 -11.45
CA TYR A 137 -1.92 -7.73 -12.59
C TYR A 137 -3.40 -7.87 -12.22
N LEU A 138 -4.27 -7.22 -13.00
CA LEU A 138 -5.71 -7.37 -12.84
C LEU A 138 -6.18 -8.72 -13.41
N HIS A 139 -6.93 -9.45 -12.62
CA HIS A 139 -7.64 -10.64 -13.04
C HIS A 139 -9.16 -10.39 -12.94
N PRO A 140 -10.00 -10.89 -13.86
CA PRO A 140 -11.45 -10.67 -13.79
C PRO A 140 -12.07 -11.05 -12.45
N GLN A 141 -11.58 -12.12 -11.82
CA GLN A 141 -12.04 -12.57 -10.50
C GLN A 141 -11.67 -11.62 -9.34
N ALA A 142 -10.70 -10.72 -9.54
CA ALA A 142 -10.35 -9.69 -8.55
C ALA A 142 -11.34 -8.51 -8.55
N GLY A 143 -12.28 -8.46 -9.48
CA GLY A 143 -13.19 -7.32 -9.67
C GLY A 143 -13.98 -6.96 -8.41
N ALA A 144 -14.46 -7.95 -7.66
CA ALA A 144 -15.19 -7.69 -6.40
C ALA A 144 -14.29 -7.03 -5.33
N THR A 145 -13.07 -7.55 -5.13
CA THR A 145 -12.09 -6.97 -4.20
C THR A 145 -11.67 -5.58 -4.64
N ALA A 146 -11.46 -5.38 -5.94
CA ALA A 146 -11.06 -4.11 -6.52
C ALA A 146 -12.15 -3.05 -6.37
N ASN A 147 -13.42 -3.39 -6.60
CA ASN A 147 -14.55 -2.47 -6.43
C ASN A 147 -14.85 -2.15 -4.96
N ALA A 148 -14.50 -3.04 -4.03
CA ALA A 148 -14.67 -2.82 -2.59
C ALA A 148 -13.52 -2.01 -1.97
N ALA A 149 -12.54 -1.57 -2.75
CA ALA A 149 -11.42 -0.77 -2.26
C ALA A 149 -11.84 0.69 -2.03
N ASP A 150 -11.35 1.27 -0.94
CA ASP A 150 -11.48 2.70 -0.67
C ASP A 150 -10.48 3.51 -1.53
N LEU A 151 -9.35 2.88 -1.86
CA LEU A 151 -8.30 3.45 -2.70
C LEU A 151 -7.68 2.36 -3.58
N VAL A 152 -7.50 2.67 -4.84
CA VAL A 152 -6.74 1.83 -5.79
C VAL A 152 -5.52 2.62 -6.26
N LEU A 153 -4.35 2.01 -6.17
CA LEU A 153 -3.11 2.56 -6.70
C LEU A 153 -2.65 1.69 -7.87
N MET A 154 -2.53 2.28 -9.04
CA MET A 154 -2.16 1.56 -10.26
C MET A 154 -0.86 2.10 -10.82
N GLN A 155 0.11 1.21 -11.03
CA GLN A 155 1.27 1.49 -11.88
C GLN A 155 0.91 1.37 -13.36
N ARG A 156 1.85 1.65 -14.27
CA ARG A 156 1.63 1.51 -15.71
C ARG A 156 1.09 0.12 -16.05
N LEU A 157 -0.01 0.10 -16.79
CA LEU A 157 -0.67 -1.13 -17.22
C LEU A 157 -0.45 -1.37 -18.72
N PRO A 158 -0.23 -2.63 -19.14
CA PRO A 158 -0.36 -3.01 -20.55
C PRO A 158 -1.77 -2.70 -21.06
N ALA A 159 -1.93 -2.49 -22.39
CA ALA A 159 -3.20 -2.06 -22.99
C ALA A 159 -4.38 -2.97 -22.60
N GLY A 160 -4.22 -4.29 -22.63
CA GLY A 160 -5.28 -5.24 -22.23
C GLY A 160 -5.68 -5.10 -20.76
N GLN A 161 -4.73 -4.82 -19.87
CA GLN A 161 -4.98 -4.58 -18.45
C GLN A 161 -5.65 -3.23 -18.21
N ALA A 162 -5.26 -2.19 -18.95
CA ALA A 162 -5.90 -0.88 -18.90
C ALA A 162 -7.36 -0.94 -19.36
N GLN A 163 -7.66 -1.75 -20.38
CA GLN A 163 -9.04 -2.03 -20.83
C GLN A 163 -9.84 -2.80 -19.77
N LEU A 164 -9.22 -3.74 -19.08
CA LEU A 164 -9.88 -4.43 -17.95
C LEU A 164 -10.15 -3.47 -16.79
N ALA A 165 -9.20 -2.61 -16.44
CA ALA A 165 -9.37 -1.53 -15.46
C ALA A 165 -10.55 -0.62 -15.84
N ALA A 166 -10.62 -0.22 -17.11
CA ALA A 166 -11.72 0.61 -17.62
C ALA A 166 -13.09 -0.05 -17.43
N ARG A 167 -13.20 -1.35 -17.64
CA ARG A 167 -14.46 -2.10 -17.41
C ARG A 167 -14.82 -2.19 -15.93
N ILE A 168 -13.84 -2.43 -15.05
CA ILE A 168 -14.07 -2.55 -13.60
C ILE A 168 -14.53 -1.22 -13.01
N TRP A 169 -13.84 -0.12 -13.33
CA TRP A 169 -14.09 1.20 -12.73
C TRP A 169 -14.76 2.22 -13.65
N ARG A 170 -15.24 1.80 -14.83
CA ARG A 170 -15.93 2.66 -15.83
C ARG A 170 -15.11 3.88 -16.23
N LEU A 171 -13.80 3.64 -16.51
CA LEU A 171 -12.89 4.73 -16.85
C LEU A 171 -13.10 5.24 -18.28
N PRO A 172 -13.13 6.55 -18.50
CA PRO A 172 -13.20 7.13 -19.85
C PRO A 172 -11.87 6.96 -20.62
N PRO A 173 -11.90 7.03 -21.97
CA PRO A 173 -10.72 6.80 -22.81
C PRO A 173 -9.45 7.57 -22.44
N PRO A 174 -9.50 8.85 -22.06
CA PRO A 174 -8.29 9.59 -21.65
C PRO A 174 -7.56 8.97 -20.46
N MET A 175 -8.31 8.42 -19.49
CA MET A 175 -7.74 7.76 -18.31
C MET A 175 -7.09 6.41 -18.68
N ILE A 176 -7.66 5.69 -19.66
CA ILE A 176 -7.09 4.44 -20.19
C ILE A 176 -5.71 4.72 -20.81
N ASN A 177 -5.63 5.76 -21.65
CA ASN A 177 -4.38 6.19 -22.28
C ASN A 177 -3.33 6.57 -21.23
N GLN A 178 -3.74 7.28 -20.18
CA GLN A 178 -2.85 7.66 -19.09
C GLN A 178 -2.28 6.43 -18.37
N LEU A 179 -3.08 5.40 -18.08
CA LEU A 179 -2.61 4.17 -17.44
C LEU A 179 -1.54 3.44 -18.27
N THR A 180 -1.58 3.54 -19.59
CA THR A 180 -0.59 2.89 -20.46
C THR A 180 0.70 3.69 -20.63
N SER A 181 0.69 5.00 -20.31
CA SER A 181 1.81 5.92 -20.53
C SER A 181 2.56 6.32 -19.26
N LEU A 182 2.15 5.85 -18.07
CA LEU A 182 2.83 6.15 -16.81
C LEU A 182 4.31 5.77 -16.85
N GLN A 183 5.15 6.58 -16.24
CA GLN A 183 6.56 6.25 -16.00
C GLN A 183 6.69 5.26 -14.83
N ASP A 184 7.87 4.68 -14.65
CA ASP A 184 8.10 3.64 -13.63
C ASP A 184 7.98 4.20 -12.19
N ASP A 185 8.21 5.50 -12.01
CA ASP A 185 8.05 6.24 -10.76
C ASP A 185 6.66 6.86 -10.59
N GLN A 186 5.72 6.56 -11.48
CA GLN A 186 4.38 7.12 -11.46
C GLN A 186 3.31 6.06 -11.15
N VAL A 187 2.31 6.49 -10.42
CA VAL A 187 1.09 5.73 -10.13
C VAL A 187 -0.14 6.61 -10.35
N VAL A 188 -1.27 5.99 -10.58
CA VAL A 188 -2.57 6.66 -10.49
C VAL A 188 -3.24 6.25 -9.20
N ALA A 189 -3.69 7.23 -8.43
CA ALA A 189 -4.57 7.03 -7.29
C ALA A 189 -6.03 7.20 -7.75
N LEU A 190 -6.83 6.15 -7.57
CA LEU A 190 -8.26 6.09 -7.86
C LEU A 190 -9.04 5.85 -6.57
N GLY A 191 -10.02 6.66 -6.30
CA GLY A 191 -10.95 6.52 -5.17
C GLY A 191 -12.29 7.15 -5.50
N THR A 192 -13.18 7.26 -4.52
CA THR A 192 -14.45 7.96 -4.71
C THR A 192 -14.18 9.41 -5.08
N ASN A 193 -14.57 9.82 -6.28
CA ASN A 193 -14.30 11.16 -6.85
C ASN A 193 -12.82 11.56 -6.93
N LEU A 194 -11.92 10.58 -6.91
CA LEU A 194 -10.48 10.79 -7.00
C LEU A 194 -9.93 10.06 -8.23
N TRP A 195 -9.29 10.82 -9.11
CA TRP A 195 -8.38 10.31 -10.13
C TRP A 195 -7.17 11.24 -10.16
N ARG A 196 -6.04 10.77 -9.66
CA ARG A 196 -4.86 11.62 -9.54
C ARG A 196 -3.59 10.86 -9.93
N PRO A 197 -2.89 11.27 -10.99
CA PRO A 197 -1.53 10.84 -11.25
C PRO A 197 -0.60 11.38 -10.17
N VAL A 198 0.31 10.54 -9.71
CA VAL A 198 1.25 10.84 -8.63
C VAL A 198 2.62 10.33 -9.01
N ARG A 199 3.64 11.17 -8.86
CA ARG A 199 5.02 10.74 -8.89
C ARG A 199 5.43 10.29 -7.49
N LEU A 200 5.90 9.07 -7.36
CA LEU A 200 6.39 8.53 -6.10
C LEU A 200 7.61 9.32 -5.62
N VAL A 201 7.61 9.68 -4.35
CA VAL A 201 8.75 10.31 -3.69
C VAL A 201 9.39 9.28 -2.78
N THR A 202 10.72 9.15 -2.86
CA THR A 202 11.50 8.26 -2.01
C THR A 202 12.57 9.04 -1.29
N THR A 203 12.76 8.73 -0.01
CA THR A 203 13.89 9.24 0.76
C THR A 203 15.15 8.43 0.45
N GLN A 204 16.32 8.99 0.73
CA GLN A 204 17.58 8.26 0.61
C GLN A 204 17.57 6.98 1.46
N ARG A 205 16.97 7.03 2.65
CA ARG A 205 16.85 5.86 3.53
C ARG A 205 15.98 4.76 2.95
N GLU A 206 14.85 5.12 2.33
CA GLU A 206 13.99 4.15 1.63
C GLU A 206 14.74 3.51 0.47
N GLN A 207 15.52 4.27 -0.30
CA GLN A 207 16.33 3.73 -1.40
C GLN A 207 17.41 2.77 -0.92
N GLN A 208 18.03 3.03 0.23
CA GLN A 208 19.00 2.11 0.84
C GLN A 208 18.37 0.79 1.25
N ILE A 209 17.12 0.81 1.73
CA ILE A 209 16.40 -0.38 2.21
C ILE A 209 15.75 -1.15 1.05
N LEU A 210 15.07 -0.46 0.14
CA LEU A 210 14.22 -1.06 -0.89
C LEU A 210 14.87 -1.08 -2.28
N GLY A 211 15.99 -0.36 -2.46
CA GLY A 211 16.58 -0.08 -3.76
C GLY A 211 15.85 1.06 -4.50
N PRO A 212 16.22 1.32 -5.75
CA PRO A 212 15.57 2.35 -6.57
C PRO A 212 14.12 1.99 -6.87
N VAL A 213 13.31 3.03 -7.12
CA VAL A 213 11.91 2.84 -7.58
C VAL A 213 11.93 1.99 -8.86
N ARG A 214 11.12 0.96 -8.88
CA ARG A 214 11.01 0.06 -10.03
C ARG A 214 9.58 -0.43 -10.19
N ARG A 215 9.22 -0.66 -11.43
CA ARG A 215 8.01 -1.37 -11.81
C ARG A 215 8.35 -2.86 -11.96
N GLY A 216 7.49 -3.68 -11.43
CA GLY A 216 7.69 -5.14 -11.46
C GLY A 216 8.48 -5.63 -10.23
N ASP A 217 8.63 -6.93 -10.18
CA ASP A 217 9.26 -7.64 -9.05
C ASP A 217 10.70 -8.07 -9.35
#